data_b9d169b087b121c2cc844669874fb48f
#
_entry.id   b9d169b087b121c2cc844669874fb48f
#
_cell.length_a   1.000
_cell.length_b   1.000
_cell.length_c   1.000
_cell.angle_alpha   90.00
_cell.angle_beta   90.00
_cell.angle_gamma   90.00
#
_symmetry.space_group_name_H-M   'P 1'
#
loop_
_entity.id
_entity.type
_entity.pdbx_description
1 polymer ?
#
loop_
_entity_poly.entity_id
_entity_poly.type
_entity_poly.pdbx_seq_one_letter_code
_entity_poly.pdbx_strand_id
1 'polypeptide(L)'
;MGYAPLVPVVSKHSVVADGADVAIIRGLPVPCTLGVVGPMCTGGIAIDNGRFEFTADEAGDYTIWVSAPGWSDWSTMIAAV
;
A
#
# COMPACT_ATOMS: atom_id res chain seq x y z
N MET A 1 5.40 -16.84 20.30
CA MET A 1 6.27 -16.23 19.28
C MET A 1 5.50 -15.20 18.49
N GLY A 2 5.88 -13.96 18.56
CA GLY A 2 5.22 -12.90 17.82
C GLY A 2 5.83 -12.69 16.43
N TYR A 3 5.12 -11.95 15.61
CA TYR A 3 5.64 -11.51 14.32
C TYR A 3 6.48 -10.24 14.50
N ALA A 4 7.45 -10.03 13.60
CA ALA A 4 8.19 -8.79 13.57
C ALA A 4 7.25 -7.64 13.17
N PRO A 5 7.38 -6.45 13.78
CA PRO A 5 6.56 -5.31 13.37
C PRO A 5 6.93 -4.86 11.96
N LEU A 6 5.91 -4.59 11.15
CA LEU A 6 6.09 -4.09 9.79
C LEU A 6 5.96 -2.57 9.83
N VAL A 7 7.01 -1.86 9.42
CA VAL A 7 7.05 -0.39 9.45
C VAL A 7 7.50 0.15 8.09
N PRO A 8 6.65 0.07 7.08
CA PRO A 8 6.97 0.65 5.77
C PRO A 8 6.99 2.17 5.81
N VAL A 9 7.68 2.76 4.85
CA VAL A 9 7.73 4.22 4.68
C VAL A 9 6.77 4.61 3.56
N VAL A 10 5.84 5.52 3.88
CA VAL A 10 4.87 6.05 2.92
C VAL A 10 5.26 7.48 2.59
N SER A 11 5.46 7.78 1.30
CA SER A 11 5.94 9.11 0.89
C SER A 11 4.91 10.21 1.15
N LYS A 12 3.63 9.89 0.97
CA LYS A 12 2.53 10.82 1.27
C LYS A 12 1.22 10.05 1.42
N HIS A 13 0.28 10.61 2.19
CA HIS A 13 -1.01 10.01 2.46
C HIS A 13 -2.15 10.68 1.69
N SER A 14 -1.82 11.50 0.70
CA SER A 14 -2.78 12.17 -0.16
C SER A 14 -2.22 12.29 -1.57
N VAL A 15 -3.03 11.95 -2.56
CA VAL A 15 -2.67 12.06 -3.97
C VAL A 15 -3.81 12.75 -4.71
N VAL A 16 -3.50 13.34 -5.86
CA VAL A 16 -4.50 13.87 -6.77
C VAL A 16 -5.06 12.70 -7.60
N ALA A 17 -6.39 12.63 -7.72
CA ALA A 17 -7.06 11.56 -8.44
C ALA A 17 -7.02 11.80 -9.96
N ASP A 18 -5.81 11.86 -10.52
CA ASP A 18 -5.61 12.10 -11.95
C ASP A 18 -4.86 10.93 -12.63
N GLY A 19 -4.57 9.87 -11.87
CA GLY A 19 -3.84 8.70 -12.38
C GLY A 19 -2.35 8.93 -12.58
N ALA A 20 -1.84 10.13 -12.29
CA ALA A 20 -0.44 10.48 -12.50
C ALA A 20 0.31 10.80 -11.21
N ASP A 21 -0.39 11.28 -10.18
CA ASP A 21 0.23 11.58 -8.89
C ASP A 21 0.50 10.28 -8.14
N VAL A 22 1.74 10.08 -7.67
CA VAL A 22 2.21 8.80 -7.14
C VAL A 22 2.53 8.92 -5.66
N ALA A 23 1.97 8.03 -4.84
CA ALA A 23 2.42 7.79 -3.48
C ALA A 23 3.28 6.52 -3.49
N ILE A 24 4.45 6.59 -2.87
CA ILE A 24 5.40 5.48 -2.85
C ILE A 24 5.41 4.86 -1.46
N ILE A 25 5.21 3.55 -1.40
CA ILE A 25 5.33 2.75 -0.19
C ILE A 25 6.57 1.89 -0.37
N ARG A 26 7.53 2.02 0.53
CA ARG A 26 8.80 1.31 0.45
C ARG A 26 9.17 0.72 1.81
N GLY A 27 10.26 -0.05 1.84
CA GLY A 27 10.65 -0.75 3.06
C GLY A 27 9.77 -1.95 3.34
N LEU A 28 9.15 -2.50 2.29
CA LEU A 28 8.32 -3.69 2.40
C LEU A 28 9.18 -4.94 2.47
N PRO A 29 8.79 -5.94 3.28
CA PRO A 29 9.49 -7.23 3.25
C PRO A 29 9.26 -7.92 1.92
N VAL A 30 10.21 -8.74 1.50
CA VAL A 30 10.15 -9.44 0.22
C VAL A 30 10.26 -10.94 0.48
N PRO A 31 9.33 -11.76 0.01
CA PRO A 31 8.11 -11.39 -0.72
C PRO A 31 6.99 -10.92 0.21
N CYS A 32 6.08 -10.13 -0.32
CA CYS A 32 4.86 -9.80 0.41
C CYS A 32 3.69 -9.66 -0.55
N THR A 33 2.47 -9.62 0.01
CA THR A 33 1.24 -9.42 -0.75
C THR A 33 0.62 -8.12 -0.30
N LEU A 34 0.20 -7.32 -1.27
CA LEU A 34 -0.40 -6.02 -1.03
C LEU A 34 -1.76 -5.95 -1.70
N GLY A 35 -2.73 -5.30 -1.04
CA GLY A 35 -4.04 -5.07 -1.61
C GLY A 35 -4.49 -3.65 -1.39
N VAL A 36 -5.36 -3.17 -2.27
CA VAL A 36 -5.94 -1.83 -2.21
C VAL A 36 -7.46 -1.97 -2.16
N VAL A 37 -8.09 -1.33 -1.19
CA VAL A 37 -9.54 -1.32 -1.02
C VAL A 37 -10.04 0.12 -1.02
N GLY A 38 -11.02 0.41 -1.85
CA GLY A 38 -11.57 1.75 -1.97
C GLY A 38 -12.53 1.83 -3.15
N PRO A 39 -12.73 3.02 -3.73
CA PRO A 39 -13.53 3.17 -4.94
C PRO A 39 -13.04 2.28 -6.08
N MET A 40 -11.72 2.08 -6.15
CA MET A 40 -11.09 1.07 -7.00
C MET A 40 -10.46 0.03 -6.09
N CYS A 41 -10.69 -1.26 -6.39
CA CYS A 41 -10.16 -2.35 -5.59
C CYS A 41 -9.16 -3.15 -6.40
N THR A 42 -8.01 -3.44 -5.79
CA THR A 42 -7.04 -4.37 -6.37
C THR A 42 -6.59 -5.30 -5.25
N GLY A 43 -6.80 -6.59 -5.43
CA GLY A 43 -6.44 -7.59 -4.42
C GLY A 43 -5.21 -8.36 -4.81
N GLY A 44 -4.39 -8.72 -3.81
CA GLY A 44 -3.37 -9.74 -3.95
C GLY A 44 -2.23 -9.44 -4.91
N ILE A 45 -1.68 -8.23 -4.87
CA ILE A 45 -0.51 -7.88 -5.69
C ILE A 45 0.74 -8.48 -5.03
N ALA A 46 1.50 -9.28 -5.76
CA ALA A 46 2.76 -9.81 -5.27
C ALA A 46 3.85 -8.74 -5.42
N ILE A 47 4.53 -8.44 -4.31
CA ILE A 47 5.62 -7.47 -4.27
C ILE A 47 6.93 -8.23 -4.11
N ASP A 48 7.86 -8.04 -5.03
CA ASP A 48 9.14 -8.72 -5.02
C ASP A 48 10.34 -7.77 -5.00
N ASN A 49 10.09 -6.46 -5.00
CA ASN A 49 11.13 -5.44 -4.97
C ASN A 49 11.07 -4.53 -3.74
N GLY A 50 10.17 -4.82 -2.79
CA GLY A 50 10.04 -4.04 -1.55
C GLY A 50 9.40 -2.68 -1.71
N ARG A 51 8.80 -2.39 -2.86
CA ARG A 51 8.26 -1.07 -3.19
C ARG A 51 6.94 -1.20 -3.95
N PHE A 52 6.02 -0.29 -3.65
CA PHE A 52 4.75 -0.18 -4.35
C PHE A 52 4.46 1.29 -4.67
N GLU A 53 4.07 1.55 -5.91
CA GLU A 53 3.66 2.89 -6.36
C GLU A 53 2.14 2.91 -6.52
N PHE A 54 1.50 3.81 -5.78
CA PHE A 54 0.04 3.94 -5.77
C PHE A 54 -0.39 5.17 -6.55
N THR A 55 -1.31 4.98 -7.48
CA THR A 55 -2.01 6.05 -8.20
C THR A 55 -3.50 5.79 -8.14
N ALA A 56 -4.30 6.84 -8.29
CA ALA A 56 -5.76 6.72 -8.29
C ALA A 56 -6.37 7.59 -9.37
N ASP A 57 -7.39 7.04 -10.06
CA ASP A 57 -8.18 7.77 -11.06
C ASP A 57 -9.47 8.31 -10.46
N GLU A 58 -9.90 7.77 -9.31
CA GLU A 58 -11.13 8.17 -8.65
C GLU A 58 -10.82 8.74 -7.28
N ALA A 59 -11.47 9.84 -6.94
CA ALA A 59 -11.38 10.44 -5.62
C ALA A 59 -12.04 9.55 -4.57
N GLY A 60 -11.49 9.53 -3.38
CA GLY A 60 -12.01 8.76 -2.26
C GLY A 60 -10.90 8.31 -1.33
N ASP A 61 -11.27 7.55 -0.32
CA ASP A 61 -10.32 7.00 0.65
C ASP A 61 -9.96 5.58 0.25
N TYR A 62 -8.66 5.31 0.20
CA TYR A 62 -8.13 3.99 -0.12
C TYR A 62 -7.40 3.43 1.08
N THR A 63 -7.68 2.17 1.38
CA THR A 63 -6.93 1.42 2.39
C THR A 63 -5.97 0.48 1.67
N ILE A 64 -4.70 0.57 2.02
CA ILE A 64 -3.66 -0.30 1.49
C ILE A 64 -3.22 -1.22 2.61
N TRP A 65 -3.35 -2.53 2.39
CA TRP A 65 -2.94 -3.53 3.37
C TRP A 65 -1.79 -4.36 2.82
N VAL A 66 -0.93 -4.82 3.72
CA VAL A 66 0.23 -5.64 3.38
C VAL A 66 0.27 -6.83 4.31
N SER A 67 0.53 -7.99 3.73
CA SER A 67 0.71 -9.24 4.46
C SER A 67 1.98 -9.92 3.98
N ALA A 68 2.82 -10.35 4.91
CA ALA A 68 4.08 -11.03 4.59
C ALA A 68 4.36 -12.11 5.62
N PRO A 69 4.95 -13.26 5.20
CA PRO A 69 5.32 -14.32 6.13
C PRO A 69 6.32 -13.83 7.18
N GLY A 70 6.04 -14.10 8.45
CA GLY A 70 6.92 -13.71 9.55
C GLY A 70 6.79 -12.27 10.00
N TRP A 71 5.86 -11.50 9.42
CA TRP A 71 5.61 -10.10 9.76
C TRP A 71 4.16 -9.91 10.21
N SER A 72 3.92 -8.94 11.09
CA SER A 72 2.56 -8.56 11.45
C SER A 72 1.89 -7.85 10.27
N ASP A 73 0.57 -7.99 10.16
CA ASP A 73 -0.18 -7.30 9.12
C ASP A 73 -0.09 -5.78 9.32
N TRP A 74 -0.07 -5.07 8.22
CA TRP A 74 0.03 -3.61 8.23
C TRP A 74 -0.96 -3.02 7.24
N SER A 75 -1.50 -1.88 7.58
CA SER A 75 -2.36 -1.13 6.67
C SER A 75 -2.21 0.37 6.88
N THR A 76 -2.52 1.12 5.82
CA THR A 76 -2.53 2.58 5.86
C THR A 76 -3.65 3.09 4.97
N MET A 77 -4.01 4.35 5.14
CA MET A 77 -4.99 5.02 4.28
C MET A 77 -4.31 6.11 3.48
N ILE A 78 -4.70 6.20 2.21
CA ILE A 78 -4.29 7.27 1.31
C ILE A 78 -5.56 7.87 0.72
N ALA A 79 -5.70 9.18 0.83
CA ALA A 79 -6.83 9.90 0.26
C ALA A 79 -6.49 10.37 -1.15
N ALA A 80 -7.41 10.14 -2.08
CA ALA A 80 -7.33 10.70 -3.43
C ALA A 80 -8.32 11.86 -3.55
N VAL A 81 -7.83 13.00 -3.93
CA VAL A 81 -8.62 14.23 -3.99
C VAL A 81 -8.76 14.80 -5.39
#